data_1cdb1be5b7ee41fb2128410d6976860d
#
_entry.id   1cdb1be5b7ee41fb2128410d6976860d
#
_cell.length_a   1.000
_cell.length_b   1.000
_cell.length_c   1.000
_cell.angle_alpha   90.00
_cell.angle_beta   90.00
_cell.angle_gamma   90.00
#
_symmetry.space_group_name_H-M   'P 1'
#
loop_
_entity.id
_entity.type
_entity.pdbx_description
1 polymer ?
#
loop_
_entity_poly.entity_id
_entity_poly.type
_entity_poly.pdbx_seq_one_letter_code
_entity_poly.pdbx_strand_id
1 'polypeptide(L)'
;VFVESDDANIVSVYTKNKKSEFMSYPYGAKVEISDFDSQVGGGGVNTAVNFANLGFNTSAIFKIGDDIYSEGILDSFKNKNVNLSNIVQDKSLSTGFSIILVSFQGDRTVLAHRGANAKIKKADINFDAIKNAKLLYIAPMNGDSTKVLDDIANFANENNVYVCFNAGSSSIKKGFNYIKKILANANIVVMNKEEASMATQIQVRPDTRDEKFSEALIHPDVKEMFKKLKIRDYQIIVITDGGNGAYAYDGEHYYYCPCFEGPVVSTLGAGDAFASTFCGALGRTNKNIGKALMYASVNSSGVVSEFGATQGLLTFEQIEEKLKATPNYKYVVAD
;
A
#
# COMPACT_ATOMS: atom_id res chain seq x y z
N VAL A 1 -10.36 1.92 13.94
CA VAL A 1 -11.77 1.98 14.42
C VAL A 1 -12.61 2.59 13.33
N PHE A 2 -13.67 1.90 12.93
CA PHE A 2 -14.67 2.39 11.99
C PHE A 2 -15.86 2.92 12.76
N VAL A 3 -16.41 4.03 12.31
CA VAL A 3 -17.53 4.70 12.94
C VAL A 3 -18.49 5.17 11.86
N GLU A 4 -19.75 4.80 11.98
CA GLU A 4 -20.83 5.27 11.14
C GLU A 4 -21.79 6.12 11.97
N SER A 5 -22.31 7.19 11.40
CA SER A 5 -23.26 8.08 12.07
C SER A 5 -24.22 8.68 11.04
N ASP A 6 -25.49 8.60 11.35
CA ASP A 6 -26.56 9.19 10.52
C ASP A 6 -26.60 10.73 10.60
N ASP A 7 -25.93 11.30 11.62
CA ASP A 7 -25.84 12.76 11.82
C ASP A 7 -24.78 13.44 10.94
N ALA A 8 -24.07 12.68 10.09
CA ALA A 8 -23.06 13.22 9.19
C ALA A 8 -23.70 14.03 8.06
N ASN A 9 -23.21 15.23 7.84
CA ASN A 9 -23.61 16.08 6.70
C ASN A 9 -22.49 16.15 5.68
N ILE A 10 -22.83 16.10 4.39
CA ILE A 10 -21.89 16.37 3.30
C ILE A 10 -22.08 17.80 2.83
N VAL A 11 -21.05 18.62 3.03
CA VAL A 11 -21.02 20.03 2.61
C VAL A 11 -20.17 20.18 1.36
N SER A 12 -20.77 20.58 0.24
CA SER A 12 -20.05 20.86 -1.00
C SER A 12 -19.67 22.33 -1.08
N VAL A 13 -18.38 22.59 -1.26
CA VAL A 13 -17.83 23.94 -1.48
C VAL A 13 -17.36 24.04 -2.92
N TYR A 14 -17.87 25.01 -3.64
CA TYR A 14 -17.53 25.29 -5.03
C TYR A 14 -16.61 26.49 -5.13
N THR A 15 -15.47 26.30 -5.77
CA THR A 15 -14.61 27.39 -6.23
C THR A 15 -14.64 27.44 -7.75
N LYS A 16 -14.09 28.49 -8.38
CA LYS A 16 -14.07 28.63 -9.85
C LYS A 16 -13.54 27.39 -10.58
N ASN A 17 -12.61 26.66 -9.96
CA ASN A 17 -11.87 25.57 -10.62
C ASN A 17 -11.98 24.23 -9.86
N LYS A 18 -12.73 24.14 -8.75
CA LYS A 18 -12.77 22.93 -7.92
C LYS A 18 -14.06 22.84 -7.11
N LYS A 19 -14.68 21.66 -7.11
CA LYS A 19 -15.63 21.21 -6.10
C LYS A 19 -14.83 20.47 -5.00
N SER A 20 -15.12 20.76 -3.74
CA SER A 20 -14.60 20.02 -2.59
C SER A 20 -15.75 19.63 -1.69
N GLU A 21 -15.75 18.40 -1.21
CA GLU A 21 -16.78 17.89 -0.31
C GLU A 21 -16.17 17.62 1.07
N PHE A 22 -16.93 17.96 2.09
CA PHE A 22 -16.52 17.86 3.49
C PHE A 22 -17.58 17.11 4.27
N MET A 23 -17.15 16.12 5.07
CA MET A 23 -17.99 15.55 6.10
C MET A 23 -18.02 16.52 7.28
N SER A 24 -19.20 16.87 7.76
CA SER A 24 -19.37 17.81 8.86
C SER A 24 -20.41 17.34 9.86
N TYR A 25 -20.22 17.76 11.11
CA TYR A 25 -21.13 17.52 12.22
C TYR A 25 -21.49 18.87 12.87
N PRO A 26 -22.66 19.00 13.53
CA PRO A 26 -23.00 20.22 14.23
C PRO A 26 -21.96 20.54 15.31
N TYR A 27 -21.50 21.78 15.35
CA TYR A 27 -20.49 22.21 16.32
C TYR A 27 -21.04 22.12 17.75
N GLY A 28 -20.31 21.46 18.65
CA GLY A 28 -20.70 21.28 20.05
C GLY A 28 -21.78 20.23 20.30
N ALA A 29 -22.27 19.56 19.27
CA ALA A 29 -23.25 18.48 19.41
C ALA A 29 -22.63 17.23 20.01
N LYS A 30 -23.48 16.43 20.65
CA LYS A 30 -23.21 15.02 20.96
C LYS A 30 -23.75 14.21 19.80
N VAL A 31 -22.85 13.62 19.03
CA VAL A 31 -23.17 12.81 17.85
C VAL A 31 -23.31 11.38 18.25
N GLU A 32 -24.40 10.73 17.88
CA GLU A 32 -24.62 9.30 18.10
C GLU A 32 -23.96 8.49 17.00
N ILE A 33 -23.43 7.34 17.37
CA ILE A 33 -22.80 6.37 16.48
C ILE A 33 -23.80 5.25 16.24
N SER A 34 -24.15 5.00 14.98
CA SER A 34 -25.08 3.93 14.59
C SER A 34 -24.38 2.57 14.51
N ASP A 35 -23.11 2.54 14.10
CA ASP A 35 -22.29 1.32 14.06
C ASP A 35 -20.83 1.60 14.39
N PHE A 36 -20.17 0.56 14.90
CA PHE A 36 -18.79 0.62 15.40
C PHE A 36 -18.08 -0.72 15.19
N ASP A 37 -16.92 -0.68 14.56
CA ASP A 37 -16.03 -1.84 14.48
C ASP A 37 -14.56 -1.44 14.73
N SER A 38 -13.79 -2.36 15.30
CA SER A 38 -12.39 -2.15 15.63
C SER A 38 -11.50 -3.23 14.97
N GLN A 39 -10.66 -2.81 14.07
CA GLN A 39 -9.76 -3.67 13.30
C GLN A 39 -8.30 -3.29 13.52
N VAL A 40 -7.43 -4.30 13.55
CA VAL A 40 -5.98 -4.10 13.48
C VAL A 40 -5.59 -3.82 12.04
N GLY A 41 -4.66 -2.88 11.85
CA GLY A 41 -4.18 -2.51 10.52
C GLY A 41 -2.84 -1.77 10.59
N GLY A 42 -2.51 -1.12 9.49
CA GLY A 42 -1.26 -0.41 9.27
C GLY A 42 -0.32 -1.19 8.38
N GLY A 43 0.36 -0.51 7.45
CA GLY A 43 1.15 -1.13 6.38
C GLY A 43 2.15 -2.17 6.86
N GLY A 44 2.82 -1.95 8.00
CA GLY A 44 3.75 -2.93 8.57
C GLY A 44 3.08 -4.23 9.01
N VAL A 45 1.91 -4.14 9.65
CA VAL A 45 1.12 -5.32 10.08
C VAL A 45 0.51 -6.01 8.87
N ASN A 46 -0.18 -5.27 8.03
CA ASN A 46 -0.90 -5.81 6.88
C ASN A 46 0.03 -6.61 5.95
N THR A 47 1.20 -6.05 5.63
CA THR A 47 2.15 -6.68 4.73
C THR A 47 2.89 -7.86 5.38
N ALA A 48 3.22 -7.78 6.68
CA ALA A 48 3.82 -8.89 7.40
C ALA A 48 2.88 -10.11 7.47
N VAL A 49 1.59 -9.88 7.75
CA VAL A 49 0.56 -10.91 7.74
C VAL A 49 0.41 -11.49 6.33
N ASN A 50 0.41 -10.66 5.29
CA ASN A 50 0.30 -11.15 3.91
C ASN A 50 1.50 -12.01 3.49
N PHE A 51 2.73 -11.56 3.76
CA PHE A 51 3.91 -12.36 3.44
C PHE A 51 3.88 -13.72 4.16
N ALA A 52 3.50 -13.74 5.45
CA ALA A 52 3.36 -15.00 6.18
C ALA A 52 2.27 -15.90 5.60
N ASN A 53 1.12 -15.32 5.19
CA ASN A 53 0.02 -16.05 4.56
C ASN A 53 0.42 -16.62 3.18
N LEU A 54 1.29 -15.93 2.45
CA LEU A 54 1.88 -16.41 1.21
C LEU A 54 2.99 -17.47 1.43
N GLY A 55 3.26 -17.87 2.68
CA GLY A 55 4.22 -18.91 3.02
C GLY A 55 5.67 -18.45 3.18
N PHE A 56 5.93 -17.14 3.27
CA PHE A 56 7.28 -16.64 3.53
C PHE A 56 7.64 -16.69 5.01
N ASN A 57 8.92 -16.96 5.30
CA ASN A 57 9.47 -16.75 6.65
C ASN A 57 9.64 -15.25 6.86
N THR A 58 8.74 -14.67 7.64
CA THR A 58 8.56 -13.23 7.73
C THR A 58 9.02 -12.71 9.10
N SER A 59 9.74 -11.59 9.11
CA SER A 59 10.04 -10.80 10.31
C SER A 59 9.48 -9.39 10.16
N ALA A 60 8.86 -8.87 11.21
CA ALA A 60 8.28 -7.53 11.21
C ALA A 60 9.14 -6.56 12.03
N ILE A 61 9.36 -5.36 11.48
CA ILE A 61 10.03 -4.24 12.16
C ILE A 61 9.07 -3.07 12.18
N PHE A 62 8.55 -2.72 13.34
CA PHE A 62 7.73 -1.52 13.54
C PHE A 62 7.77 -1.10 15.01
N LYS A 63 7.19 0.06 15.31
CA LYS A 63 7.20 0.62 16.66
C LYS A 63 5.76 0.82 17.16
N ILE A 64 5.51 0.36 18.40
CA ILE A 64 4.22 0.47 19.10
C ILE A 64 4.42 1.15 20.46
N GLY A 65 3.33 1.64 21.04
CA GLY A 65 3.29 2.08 22.43
C GLY A 65 3.19 0.92 23.41
N ASP A 66 2.92 1.25 24.68
CA ASP A 66 2.61 0.29 25.74
C ASP A 66 1.17 0.56 26.21
N ASP A 67 0.21 0.12 25.42
CA ASP A 67 -1.22 0.41 25.59
C ASP A 67 -2.09 -0.72 25.02
N ILE A 68 -3.41 -0.65 25.27
CA ILE A 68 -4.39 -1.66 24.83
C ILE A 68 -4.37 -1.88 23.31
N TYR A 69 -4.01 -0.86 22.51
CA TYR A 69 -3.94 -0.99 21.05
C TYR A 69 -2.72 -1.82 20.64
N SER A 70 -1.61 -1.70 21.37
CA SER A 70 -0.41 -2.53 21.12
C SER A 70 -0.68 -4.00 21.41
N GLU A 71 -1.44 -4.33 22.45
CA GLU A 71 -1.85 -5.69 22.77
C GLU A 71 -2.67 -6.31 21.60
N GLY A 72 -3.65 -5.56 21.08
CA GLY A 72 -4.44 -5.97 19.92
C GLY A 72 -3.61 -6.24 18.68
N ILE A 73 -2.57 -5.41 18.43
CA ILE A 73 -1.64 -5.63 17.33
C ILE A 73 -0.84 -6.91 17.52
N LEU A 74 -0.25 -7.14 18.69
CA LEU A 74 0.52 -8.35 18.98
C LEU A 74 -0.35 -9.60 18.92
N ASP A 75 -1.58 -9.51 19.39
CA ASP A 75 -2.55 -10.60 19.33
C ASP A 75 -2.95 -10.98 17.91
N SER A 76 -2.99 -10.02 17.00
CA SER A 76 -3.29 -10.28 15.60
C SER A 76 -2.27 -11.18 14.87
N PHE A 77 -1.07 -11.30 15.44
CA PHE A 77 -0.02 -12.19 14.96
C PHE A 77 -0.06 -13.60 15.59
N LYS A 78 -0.93 -13.82 16.58
CA LYS A 78 -1.10 -15.17 17.15
C LYS A 78 -1.46 -16.14 16.04
N ASN A 79 -0.76 -17.29 15.99
CA ASN A 79 -0.91 -18.31 14.96
C ASN A 79 -0.49 -17.86 13.54
N LYS A 80 0.20 -16.73 13.39
CA LYS A 80 0.86 -16.32 12.15
C LYS A 80 2.35 -16.60 12.25
N ASN A 81 2.93 -17.11 11.18
CA ASN A 81 4.39 -17.39 11.14
C ASN A 81 5.18 -16.10 10.89
N VAL A 82 5.11 -15.14 11.85
CA VAL A 82 5.83 -13.87 11.81
C VAL A 82 6.74 -13.76 13.02
N ASN A 83 8.02 -13.50 12.78
CA ASN A 83 8.97 -13.21 13.86
C ASN A 83 8.78 -11.77 14.34
N LEU A 84 8.41 -11.60 15.60
CA LEU A 84 8.11 -10.32 16.25
C LEU A 84 9.29 -9.77 17.10
N SER A 85 10.44 -10.46 17.14
CA SER A 85 11.58 -10.06 17.98
C SER A 85 12.19 -8.69 17.63
N ASN A 86 11.84 -8.15 16.48
CA ASN A 86 12.30 -6.85 15.99
C ASN A 86 11.26 -5.73 16.13
N ILE A 87 10.17 -5.99 16.85
CA ILE A 87 9.18 -4.96 17.20
C ILE A 87 9.72 -4.14 18.38
N VAL A 88 9.62 -2.83 18.28
CA VAL A 88 10.02 -1.90 19.33
C VAL A 88 8.78 -1.42 20.08
N GLN A 89 8.71 -1.69 21.38
CA GLN A 89 7.70 -1.17 22.28
C GLN A 89 8.27 0.00 23.09
N ASP A 90 7.61 1.16 23.04
CA ASP A 90 8.05 2.40 23.68
C ASP A 90 6.99 2.90 24.66
N LYS A 91 7.28 2.76 25.96
CA LYS A 91 6.36 3.15 27.06
C LYS A 91 6.06 4.64 27.13
N SER A 92 6.86 5.47 26.48
CA SER A 92 6.67 6.93 26.45
C SER A 92 5.74 7.41 25.33
N LEU A 93 5.34 6.51 24.44
CA LEU A 93 4.53 6.81 23.24
C LEU A 93 3.24 6.01 23.28
N SER A 94 2.19 6.56 22.68
CA SER A 94 0.98 5.81 22.36
C SER A 94 1.12 5.09 21.02
N THR A 95 0.45 3.95 20.90
CA THR A 95 0.31 3.24 19.61
C THR A 95 -0.46 4.09 18.61
N GLY A 96 -0.05 4.05 17.34
CA GLY A 96 -0.79 4.72 16.27
C GLY A 96 -2.15 4.08 16.05
N PHE A 97 -3.19 4.90 15.89
CA PHE A 97 -4.53 4.45 15.55
C PHE A 97 -5.22 5.42 14.59
N SER A 98 -6.27 4.97 13.95
CA SER A 98 -7.11 5.81 13.10
C SER A 98 -8.58 5.63 13.44
N ILE A 99 -9.32 6.73 13.44
CA ILE A 99 -10.78 6.71 13.44
C ILE A 99 -11.20 6.93 12.00
N ILE A 100 -11.97 6.01 11.46
CA ILE A 100 -12.45 6.05 10.08
C ILE A 100 -13.93 6.36 10.15
N LEU A 101 -14.28 7.58 9.80
CA LEU A 101 -15.65 8.04 9.71
C LEU A 101 -16.20 7.65 8.34
N VAL A 102 -17.22 6.82 8.33
CA VAL A 102 -17.91 6.39 7.11
C VAL A 102 -19.15 7.25 6.92
N SER A 103 -19.34 7.78 5.72
CA SER A 103 -20.53 8.56 5.37
C SER A 103 -21.64 7.65 4.84
N PHE A 104 -22.87 8.13 4.89
CA PHE A 104 -24.04 7.46 4.27
C PHE A 104 -23.91 7.27 2.74
N GLN A 105 -22.91 7.90 2.10
CA GLN A 105 -22.59 7.69 0.68
C GLN A 105 -21.50 6.63 0.47
N GLY A 106 -20.97 6.02 1.55
CA GLY A 106 -19.89 5.05 1.51
C GLY A 106 -18.48 5.62 1.44
N ASP A 107 -18.34 6.94 1.27
CA ASP A 107 -17.04 7.61 1.36
C ASP A 107 -16.57 7.73 2.81
N ARG A 108 -15.27 7.90 3.00
CA ARG A 108 -14.65 7.89 4.32
C ARG A 108 -13.70 9.05 4.56
N THR A 109 -13.71 9.54 5.79
CA THR A 109 -12.69 10.46 6.31
C THR A 109 -11.87 9.76 7.38
N VAL A 110 -10.55 9.86 7.34
CA VAL A 110 -9.64 9.21 8.29
C VAL A 110 -9.00 10.23 9.21
N LEU A 111 -9.29 10.12 10.51
CA LEU A 111 -8.62 10.87 11.56
C LEU A 111 -7.49 10.00 12.09
N ALA A 112 -6.24 10.34 11.78
CA ALA A 112 -5.10 9.48 12.07
C ALA A 112 -4.21 10.05 13.19
N HIS A 113 -4.12 9.33 14.29
CA HIS A 113 -3.08 9.52 15.30
C HIS A 113 -1.89 8.63 14.97
N ARG A 114 -0.75 9.23 14.68
CA ARG A 114 0.43 8.48 14.22
C ARG A 114 1.21 7.81 15.36
N GLY A 115 1.21 8.38 16.56
CA GLY A 115 1.85 7.82 17.74
C GLY A 115 3.28 7.34 17.50
N ALA A 116 3.59 6.15 18.00
CA ALA A 116 4.89 5.50 17.86
C ALA A 116 5.32 5.28 16.40
N ASN A 117 4.36 5.10 15.45
CA ASN A 117 4.65 4.94 14.02
C ASN A 117 5.40 6.13 13.41
N ALA A 118 5.23 7.34 13.97
CA ALA A 118 5.93 8.55 13.52
C ALA A 118 7.30 8.76 14.19
N LYS A 119 7.73 7.85 15.07
CA LYS A 119 8.89 8.04 15.95
C LYS A 119 9.93 6.93 15.87
N ILE A 120 9.93 6.15 14.79
CA ILE A 120 10.98 5.17 14.51
C ILE A 120 12.30 5.90 14.27
N LYS A 121 13.36 5.49 14.97
CA LYS A 121 14.72 6.02 14.87
C LYS A 121 15.64 4.94 14.33
N LYS A 122 16.84 5.33 13.89
CA LYS A 122 17.87 4.39 13.42
C LYS A 122 18.22 3.32 14.45
N ALA A 123 18.24 3.69 15.74
CA ALA A 123 18.50 2.76 16.85
C ALA A 123 17.39 1.72 17.05
N ASP A 124 16.19 1.96 16.53
CA ASP A 124 15.08 1.03 16.61
C ASP A 124 15.15 -0.06 15.51
N ILE A 125 16.07 0.08 14.56
CA ILE A 125 16.19 -0.82 13.40
C ILE A 125 17.25 -1.90 13.69
N ASN A 126 16.85 -3.15 13.61
CA ASN A 126 17.78 -4.27 13.64
C ASN A 126 18.36 -4.48 12.23
N PHE A 127 19.53 -3.88 11.98
CA PHE A 127 20.23 -3.97 10.70
C PHE A 127 20.75 -5.38 10.42
N ASP A 128 21.08 -6.18 11.43
CA ASP A 128 21.47 -7.58 11.24
C ASP A 128 20.30 -8.43 10.73
N ALA A 129 19.08 -8.15 11.21
CA ALA A 129 17.88 -8.81 10.67
C ALA A 129 17.67 -8.44 9.18
N ILE A 130 17.93 -7.17 8.80
CA ILE A 130 17.84 -6.74 7.40
C ILE A 130 18.91 -7.45 6.56
N LYS A 131 20.17 -7.47 7.01
CA LYS A 131 21.29 -8.11 6.30
C LYS A 131 21.06 -9.57 6.00
N ASN A 132 20.37 -10.28 6.91
CA ASN A 132 20.08 -11.72 6.77
C ASN A 132 18.80 -12.01 5.98
N ALA A 133 18.06 -10.97 5.53
CA ALA A 133 16.87 -11.14 4.73
C ALA A 133 17.19 -11.26 3.24
N LYS A 134 16.33 -11.93 2.48
CA LYS A 134 16.40 -11.96 1.01
C LYS A 134 15.65 -10.76 0.39
N LEU A 135 14.59 -10.34 1.06
CA LEU A 135 13.72 -9.23 0.63
C LEU A 135 13.42 -8.35 1.83
N LEU A 136 13.58 -7.05 1.65
CA LEU A 136 13.10 -6.01 2.55
C LEU A 136 11.93 -5.28 1.89
N TYR A 137 10.76 -5.37 2.50
CA TYR A 137 9.61 -4.56 2.11
C TYR A 137 9.51 -3.35 3.04
N ILE A 138 9.56 -2.15 2.47
CA ILE A 138 9.43 -0.89 3.19
C ILE A 138 8.02 -0.34 2.94
N ALA A 139 7.16 -0.47 3.95
CA ALA A 139 5.80 0.09 3.95
C ALA A 139 5.83 1.62 4.09
N PRO A 140 4.73 2.32 3.76
CA PRO A 140 4.64 3.77 3.94
C PRO A 140 4.94 4.22 5.36
N MET A 141 5.92 5.09 5.53
CA MET A 141 6.31 5.66 6.82
C MET A 141 5.90 7.12 6.94
N ASN A 142 5.71 7.59 8.17
CA ASN A 142 5.17 8.92 8.46
C ASN A 142 6.02 9.69 9.46
N GLY A 143 5.88 11.01 9.49
CA GLY A 143 6.52 11.88 10.47
C GLY A 143 8.05 11.77 10.48
N ASP A 144 8.63 11.72 11.67
CA ASP A 144 10.09 11.60 11.84
C ASP A 144 10.65 10.25 11.38
N SER A 145 9.82 9.20 11.37
CA SER A 145 10.21 7.86 10.90
C SER A 145 10.65 7.85 9.43
N THR A 146 10.22 8.82 8.63
CA THR A 146 10.72 8.92 7.25
C THR A 146 12.21 9.22 7.17
N LYS A 147 12.83 9.78 8.23
CA LYS A 147 14.25 10.16 8.25
C LYS A 147 15.20 8.95 8.16
N VAL A 148 14.73 7.75 8.54
CA VAL A 148 15.54 6.52 8.49
C VAL A 148 15.42 5.75 7.17
N LEU A 149 14.54 6.16 6.25
CA LEU A 149 14.28 5.45 5.00
C LEU A 149 15.52 5.32 4.12
N ASP A 150 16.29 6.39 3.98
CA ASP A 150 17.51 6.40 3.17
C ASP A 150 18.56 5.45 3.76
N ASP A 151 18.78 5.52 5.08
CA ASP A 151 19.70 4.63 5.78
C ASP A 151 19.33 3.15 5.60
N ILE A 152 18.05 2.82 5.73
CA ILE A 152 17.54 1.44 5.60
C ILE A 152 17.70 0.93 4.16
N ALA A 153 17.27 1.72 3.19
CA ALA A 153 17.32 1.32 1.78
C ALA A 153 18.78 1.19 1.29
N ASN A 154 19.65 2.13 1.67
CA ASN A 154 21.07 2.09 1.34
C ASN A 154 21.74 0.85 1.95
N PHE A 155 21.56 0.63 3.26
CA PHE A 155 22.14 -0.53 3.95
C PHE A 155 21.69 -1.86 3.32
N ALA A 156 20.39 -1.99 3.00
CA ALA A 156 19.86 -3.19 2.37
C ALA A 156 20.50 -3.42 0.99
N ASN A 157 20.62 -2.37 0.18
CA ASN A 157 21.23 -2.44 -1.15
C ASN A 157 22.74 -2.81 -1.06
N GLU A 158 23.50 -2.21 -0.14
CA GLU A 158 24.92 -2.52 0.09
C GLU A 158 25.14 -3.97 0.54
N ASN A 159 24.14 -4.59 1.17
CA ASN A 159 24.20 -5.98 1.61
C ASN A 159 23.48 -6.96 0.65
N ASN A 160 23.17 -6.53 -0.58
CA ASN A 160 22.50 -7.35 -1.62
C ASN A 160 21.11 -7.87 -1.20
N VAL A 161 20.41 -7.16 -0.30
CA VAL A 161 19.02 -7.45 0.05
C VAL A 161 18.11 -6.80 -0.98
N TYR A 162 17.19 -7.56 -1.52
CA TYR A 162 16.24 -7.04 -2.51
C TYR A 162 15.25 -6.08 -1.85
N VAL A 163 15.18 -4.85 -2.31
CA VAL A 163 14.38 -3.78 -1.68
C VAL A 163 13.10 -3.53 -2.48
N CYS A 164 11.96 -3.70 -1.84
CA CYS A 164 10.67 -3.22 -2.31
C CYS A 164 10.24 -2.00 -1.49
N PHE A 165 10.05 -0.87 -2.14
CA PHE A 165 9.64 0.38 -1.52
C PHE A 165 8.22 0.76 -1.94
N ASN A 166 7.30 0.77 -0.99
CA ASN A 166 5.97 1.35 -1.16
C ASN A 166 6.01 2.79 -0.65
N ALA A 167 6.03 3.73 -1.58
CA ALA A 167 6.18 5.14 -1.26
C ALA A 167 4.85 5.76 -0.85
N GLY A 168 4.70 6.06 0.44
CA GLY A 168 3.52 6.77 0.94
C GLY A 168 3.59 8.27 0.74
N SER A 169 2.43 8.90 0.71
CA SER A 169 2.26 10.35 0.50
C SER A 169 3.08 11.23 1.45
N SER A 170 3.37 10.78 2.68
CA SER A 170 4.20 11.53 3.65
C SER A 170 5.66 11.67 3.20
N SER A 171 6.21 10.67 2.53
CA SER A 171 7.56 10.73 1.96
C SER A 171 7.57 11.56 0.68
N ILE A 172 6.54 11.41 -0.16
CA ILE A 172 6.39 12.11 -1.44
C ILE A 172 6.25 13.64 -1.22
N LYS A 173 5.50 14.06 -0.20
CA LYS A 173 5.33 15.48 0.17
C LYS A 173 6.65 16.19 0.55
N LYS A 174 7.71 15.44 0.86
CA LYS A 174 9.06 16.00 1.08
C LYS A 174 9.78 16.39 -0.22
N GLY A 175 9.18 16.07 -1.37
CA GLY A 175 9.67 16.40 -2.70
C GLY A 175 10.46 15.28 -3.37
N PHE A 176 10.56 15.39 -4.69
CA PHE A 176 11.16 14.34 -5.53
C PHE A 176 12.63 14.07 -5.17
N ASN A 177 13.42 15.11 -4.88
CA ASN A 177 14.84 14.93 -4.52
C ASN A 177 15.02 14.10 -3.24
N TYR A 178 14.06 14.16 -2.31
CA TYR A 178 14.08 13.32 -1.12
C TYR A 178 13.81 11.85 -1.46
N ILE A 179 12.71 11.55 -2.18
CA ILE A 179 12.38 10.16 -2.50
C ILE A 179 13.36 9.54 -3.50
N LYS A 180 13.98 10.35 -4.39
CA LYS A 180 14.96 9.89 -5.38
C LYS A 180 16.12 9.12 -4.75
N LYS A 181 16.57 9.51 -3.55
CA LYS A 181 17.63 8.79 -2.81
C LYS A 181 17.18 7.37 -2.45
N ILE A 182 15.95 7.23 -1.96
CA ILE A 182 15.38 5.93 -1.59
C ILE A 182 15.13 5.10 -2.85
N LEU A 183 14.55 5.73 -3.90
CA LEU A 183 14.33 5.08 -5.19
C LEU A 183 15.63 4.51 -5.76
N ALA A 184 16.75 5.22 -5.63
CA ALA A 184 18.04 4.75 -6.14
C ALA A 184 18.55 3.45 -5.50
N ASN A 185 18.01 3.06 -4.35
CA ASN A 185 18.35 1.84 -3.63
C ASN A 185 17.25 0.76 -3.67
N ALA A 186 16.12 1.05 -4.33
CA ALA A 186 15.01 0.11 -4.43
C ALA A 186 15.08 -0.71 -5.73
N ASN A 187 14.74 -1.99 -5.66
CA ASN A 187 14.58 -2.88 -6.81
C ASN A 187 13.15 -2.82 -7.38
N ILE A 188 12.17 -2.69 -6.47
CA ILE A 188 10.76 -2.50 -6.81
C ILE A 188 10.27 -1.24 -6.15
N VAL A 189 9.52 -0.43 -6.89
CA VAL A 189 8.82 0.74 -6.37
C VAL A 189 7.35 0.58 -6.65
N VAL A 190 6.52 0.72 -5.62
CA VAL A 190 5.07 0.66 -5.76
C VAL A 190 4.47 1.99 -5.28
N MET A 191 3.61 2.57 -6.10
CA MET A 191 2.83 3.77 -5.78
C MET A 191 1.42 3.62 -6.36
N ASN A 192 0.43 4.28 -5.78
CA ASN A 192 -0.81 4.49 -6.51
C ASN A 192 -0.65 5.66 -7.51
N LYS A 193 -1.60 5.79 -8.43
CA LYS A 193 -1.54 6.81 -9.50
C LYS A 193 -1.51 8.24 -8.96
N GLU A 194 -2.20 8.52 -7.87
CA GLU A 194 -2.18 9.83 -7.22
C GLU A 194 -0.81 10.12 -6.59
N GLU A 195 -0.22 9.14 -5.95
CA GLU A 195 1.13 9.22 -5.38
C GLU A 195 2.18 9.41 -6.47
N ALA A 196 2.08 8.67 -7.56
CA ALA A 196 2.96 8.80 -8.73
C ALA A 196 2.82 10.19 -9.38
N SER A 197 1.58 10.69 -9.54
CA SER A 197 1.29 12.05 -10.01
C SER A 197 1.92 13.11 -9.09
N MET A 198 1.73 12.98 -7.79
CA MET A 198 2.30 13.90 -6.80
C MET A 198 3.84 13.87 -6.81
N ALA A 199 4.44 12.69 -6.89
CA ALA A 199 5.88 12.51 -6.91
C ALA A 199 6.51 13.09 -8.17
N THR A 200 5.90 12.89 -9.31
CA THR A 200 6.42 13.31 -10.62
C THR A 200 5.96 14.70 -11.03
N GLN A 201 4.92 15.25 -10.37
CA GLN A 201 4.23 16.49 -10.77
C GLN A 201 3.63 16.42 -12.18
N ILE A 202 3.31 15.20 -12.64
CA ILE A 202 2.61 14.95 -13.89
C ILE A 202 1.15 14.66 -13.54
N GLN A 203 0.23 15.45 -14.10
CA GLN A 203 -1.20 15.21 -13.98
C GLN A 203 -1.67 14.41 -15.17
N VAL A 204 -2.36 13.30 -14.92
CA VAL A 204 -2.98 12.54 -16.01
C VAL A 204 -4.15 13.35 -16.56
N ARG A 205 -4.05 13.73 -17.82
CA ARG A 205 -5.11 14.42 -18.54
C ARG A 205 -6.30 13.48 -18.74
N PRO A 206 -7.53 14.00 -18.78
CA PRO A 206 -8.68 13.19 -19.16
C PRO A 206 -8.43 12.50 -20.51
N ASP A 207 -8.73 11.23 -20.58
CA ASP A 207 -8.66 10.53 -21.86
C ASP A 207 -9.81 11.03 -22.72
N THR A 208 -9.48 11.77 -23.78
CA THR A 208 -10.46 12.31 -24.73
C THR A 208 -10.81 11.31 -25.85
N ARG A 209 -10.25 10.11 -25.79
CA ARG A 209 -10.48 9.06 -26.77
C ARG A 209 -11.68 8.23 -26.34
N ASP A 210 -12.71 8.20 -27.19
CA ASP A 210 -13.88 7.31 -27.09
C ASP A 210 -13.53 5.80 -27.23
N GLU A 211 -12.27 5.44 -27.06
CA GLU A 211 -11.74 4.13 -27.38
C GLU A 211 -11.53 3.32 -26.09
N LYS A 212 -12.53 2.54 -25.75
CA LYS A 212 -12.41 1.48 -24.73
C LYS A 212 -11.31 0.45 -25.01
N PHE A 213 -10.72 0.44 -26.21
CA PHE A 213 -9.70 -0.49 -26.68
C PHE A 213 -8.87 0.09 -27.82
N SER A 214 -8.03 1.09 -27.61
CA SER A 214 -6.99 1.42 -28.59
C SER A 214 -5.66 0.75 -28.21
N GLU A 215 -4.77 0.57 -29.19
CA GLU A 215 -3.43 -0.02 -29.05
C GLU A 215 -2.52 0.68 -28.01
N ALA A 216 -2.92 1.85 -27.51
CA ALA A 216 -2.27 2.53 -26.40
C ALA A 216 -2.91 2.16 -25.05
N LEU A 217 -2.74 0.92 -24.62
CA LEU A 217 -3.20 0.38 -23.34
C LEU A 217 -2.76 1.20 -22.11
N ILE A 218 -1.75 2.03 -22.23
CA ILE A 218 -1.21 2.85 -21.14
C ILE A 218 -1.17 4.31 -21.56
N HIS A 219 -1.83 5.15 -20.77
CA HIS A 219 -1.89 6.59 -21.03
C HIS A 219 -0.46 7.20 -21.15
N PRO A 220 -0.20 8.09 -22.13
CA PRO A 220 1.13 8.70 -22.30
C PRO A 220 1.68 9.37 -21.05
N ASP A 221 0.83 10.05 -20.26
CA ASP A 221 1.23 10.69 -19.01
C ASP A 221 1.68 9.66 -17.97
N VAL A 222 1.09 8.46 -17.95
CA VAL A 222 1.52 7.35 -17.08
C VAL A 222 2.87 6.80 -17.55
N LYS A 223 3.08 6.67 -18.87
CA LYS A 223 4.41 6.30 -19.42
C LYS A 223 5.48 7.34 -19.04
N GLU A 224 5.15 8.62 -19.02
CA GLU A 224 6.06 9.68 -18.58
C GLU A 224 6.37 9.59 -17.07
N MET A 225 5.37 9.30 -16.23
CA MET A 225 5.59 9.03 -14.80
C MET A 225 6.58 7.90 -14.57
N PHE A 226 6.45 6.79 -15.29
CA PHE A 226 7.38 5.66 -15.21
C PHE A 226 8.81 6.06 -15.51
N LYS A 227 9.03 6.78 -16.62
CA LYS A 227 10.36 7.26 -17.03
C LYS A 227 10.99 8.16 -15.97
N LYS A 228 10.18 9.00 -15.30
CA LYS A 228 10.67 9.90 -14.25
C LYS A 228 10.97 9.19 -12.93
N LEU A 229 10.19 8.16 -12.59
CA LEU A 229 10.34 7.37 -11.35
C LEU A 229 11.49 6.36 -11.45
N LYS A 230 11.80 5.86 -12.64
CA LYS A 230 12.85 4.87 -12.87
C LYS A 230 14.24 5.53 -12.80
N ILE A 231 15.00 5.18 -11.78
CA ILE A 231 16.32 5.76 -11.49
C ILE A 231 17.47 4.82 -11.87
N ARG A 232 17.21 3.50 -11.88
CA ARG A 232 18.19 2.44 -12.19
C ARG A 232 17.62 1.47 -13.20
N ASP A 233 18.48 0.86 -14.03
CA ASP A 233 18.06 -0.04 -15.11
C ASP A 233 17.38 -1.32 -14.59
N TYR A 234 17.79 -1.80 -13.43
CA TYR A 234 17.26 -3.02 -12.83
C TYR A 234 15.93 -2.85 -12.09
N GLN A 235 15.38 -1.62 -12.02
CA GLN A 235 14.17 -1.35 -11.25
C GLN A 235 12.89 -1.74 -11.99
N ILE A 236 11.93 -2.24 -11.22
CA ILE A 236 10.55 -2.38 -11.64
C ILE A 236 9.72 -1.30 -10.93
N ILE A 237 9.04 -0.48 -11.70
CA ILE A 237 8.11 0.52 -11.19
C ILE A 237 6.69 0.01 -11.39
N VAL A 238 5.88 0.06 -10.34
CA VAL A 238 4.48 -0.37 -10.36
C VAL A 238 3.59 0.80 -9.96
N ILE A 239 2.55 1.07 -10.75
CA ILE A 239 1.54 2.10 -10.47
C ILE A 239 0.18 1.41 -10.40
N THR A 240 -0.48 1.46 -9.24
CA THR A 240 -1.85 0.95 -9.06
C THR A 240 -2.87 2.05 -9.32
N ASP A 241 -4.02 1.69 -9.92
CA ASP A 241 -5.10 2.63 -10.28
C ASP A 241 -6.49 2.14 -9.83
N GLY A 242 -6.55 1.57 -8.63
CA GLY A 242 -7.80 1.08 -8.04
C GLY A 242 -8.54 0.12 -8.95
N GLY A 243 -9.83 0.38 -9.20
CA GLY A 243 -10.67 -0.43 -10.10
C GLY A 243 -10.23 -0.44 -11.56
N ASN A 244 -9.35 0.48 -11.98
CA ASN A 244 -8.79 0.49 -13.33
C ASN A 244 -7.61 -0.48 -13.50
N GLY A 245 -7.19 -1.18 -12.43
CA GLY A 245 -6.12 -2.16 -12.48
C GLY A 245 -4.75 -1.61 -12.07
N ALA A 246 -3.70 -2.16 -12.65
CA ALA A 246 -2.32 -1.80 -12.31
C ALA A 246 -1.40 -1.89 -13.53
N TYR A 247 -0.38 -1.07 -13.49
CA TYR A 247 0.64 -0.95 -14.52
C TYR A 247 2.02 -1.25 -13.93
N ALA A 248 2.91 -1.81 -14.73
CA ALA A 248 4.33 -1.93 -14.37
C ALA A 248 5.23 -1.57 -15.55
N TYR A 249 6.47 -1.20 -15.24
CA TYR A 249 7.51 -0.89 -16.22
C TYR A 249 8.86 -1.38 -15.70
N ASP A 250 9.58 -2.16 -16.53
CA ASP A 250 10.90 -2.72 -16.17
C ASP A 250 12.07 -1.95 -16.83
N GLY A 251 11.77 -1.05 -17.75
CA GLY A 251 12.73 -0.28 -18.52
C GLY A 251 12.71 -0.60 -20.00
N GLU A 252 12.13 -1.72 -20.38
CA GLU A 252 11.97 -2.18 -21.76
C GLU A 252 10.50 -2.27 -22.13
N HIS A 253 9.69 -2.93 -21.31
CA HIS A 253 8.28 -3.20 -21.57
C HIS A 253 7.37 -2.59 -20.53
N TYR A 254 6.19 -2.21 -20.97
CA TYR A 254 5.08 -1.81 -20.12
C TYR A 254 4.12 -2.99 -19.96
N TYR A 255 3.64 -3.17 -18.75
CA TYR A 255 2.69 -4.22 -18.40
C TYR A 255 1.42 -3.56 -17.88
N TYR A 256 0.27 -4.08 -18.30
CA TYR A 256 -1.03 -3.72 -17.76
C TYR A 256 -1.75 -4.96 -17.30
N CYS A 257 -2.35 -4.89 -16.12
CA CYS A 257 -3.21 -5.93 -15.59
C CYS A 257 -4.52 -5.28 -15.11
N PRO A 258 -5.68 -5.68 -15.65
CA PRO A 258 -6.96 -5.16 -15.18
C PRO A 258 -7.18 -5.53 -13.71
N CYS A 259 -8.12 -4.85 -13.04
CA CYS A 259 -8.57 -5.27 -11.72
C CYS A 259 -9.23 -6.64 -11.81
N PHE A 260 -8.95 -7.53 -10.84
CA PHE A 260 -9.66 -8.80 -10.76
C PHE A 260 -11.05 -8.53 -10.18
N GLU A 261 -12.09 -8.92 -10.94
CA GLU A 261 -13.49 -8.65 -10.59
C GLU A 261 -13.92 -9.43 -9.34
N GLY A 262 -14.67 -8.78 -8.47
CA GLY A 262 -15.21 -9.35 -7.24
C GLY A 262 -16.09 -8.35 -6.49
N PRO A 263 -16.76 -8.76 -5.42
CA PRO A 263 -17.53 -7.86 -4.58
C PRO A 263 -16.59 -6.82 -3.92
N VAL A 264 -17.12 -5.61 -3.71
CA VAL A 264 -16.40 -4.52 -3.04
C VAL A 264 -17.12 -4.20 -1.73
N VAL A 265 -16.52 -4.62 -0.62
CA VAL A 265 -16.99 -4.34 0.75
C VAL A 265 -16.17 -3.22 1.37
N SER A 266 -14.84 -3.32 1.29
CA SER A 266 -13.93 -2.29 1.81
C SER A 266 -12.65 -2.24 0.99
N THR A 267 -12.17 -1.05 0.65
CA THR A 267 -10.88 -0.90 -0.07
C THR A 267 -9.69 -0.74 0.87
N LEU A 268 -9.90 -0.88 2.19
CA LEU A 268 -8.82 -0.78 3.18
C LEU A 268 -7.87 -1.97 3.07
N GLY A 269 -6.55 -1.71 3.06
CA GLY A 269 -5.55 -2.76 2.94
C GLY A 269 -5.30 -3.29 1.53
N ALA A 270 -6.15 -2.93 0.54
CA ALA A 270 -6.01 -3.36 -0.85
C ALA A 270 -4.62 -3.06 -1.43
N GLY A 271 -4.10 -1.86 -1.22
CA GLY A 271 -2.77 -1.45 -1.66
C GLY A 271 -1.64 -2.22 -0.98
N ASP A 272 -1.76 -2.49 0.32
CA ASP A 272 -0.79 -3.29 1.07
C ASP A 272 -0.79 -4.75 0.58
N ALA A 273 -1.97 -5.34 0.39
CA ALA A 273 -2.13 -6.69 -0.16
C ALA A 273 -1.56 -6.77 -1.58
N PHE A 274 -1.88 -5.82 -2.45
CA PHE A 274 -1.36 -5.76 -3.81
C PHE A 274 0.18 -5.68 -3.82
N ALA A 275 0.76 -4.68 -3.16
CA ALA A 275 2.18 -4.40 -3.22
C ALA A 275 3.03 -5.54 -2.62
N SER A 276 2.64 -6.07 -1.46
CA SER A 276 3.36 -7.19 -0.84
C SER A 276 3.22 -8.48 -1.62
N THR A 277 2.04 -8.76 -2.21
CA THR A 277 1.86 -9.93 -3.08
C THR A 277 2.67 -9.82 -4.35
N PHE A 278 2.69 -8.65 -5.01
CA PHE A 278 3.51 -8.42 -6.20
C PHE A 278 4.99 -8.74 -5.93
N CYS A 279 5.54 -8.20 -4.82
CA CYS A 279 6.93 -8.44 -4.44
C CYS A 279 7.21 -9.94 -4.17
N GLY A 280 6.33 -10.61 -3.44
CA GLY A 280 6.45 -12.05 -3.16
C GLY A 280 6.30 -12.92 -4.41
N ALA A 281 5.34 -12.60 -5.26
CA ALA A 281 5.04 -13.35 -6.47
C ALA A 281 6.15 -13.29 -7.53
N LEU A 282 6.94 -12.21 -7.60
CA LEU A 282 8.09 -12.15 -8.51
C LEU A 282 9.07 -13.29 -8.30
N GLY A 283 9.35 -13.65 -7.03
CA GLY A 283 10.19 -14.82 -6.72
C GLY A 283 9.57 -16.14 -7.16
N ARG A 284 8.26 -16.30 -6.97
CA ARG A 284 7.53 -17.54 -7.32
C ARG A 284 7.28 -17.68 -8.83
N THR A 285 7.18 -16.58 -9.55
CA THR A 285 6.87 -16.56 -11.00
C THR A 285 8.09 -16.48 -11.91
N ASN A 286 9.29 -16.78 -11.40
CA ASN A 286 10.55 -16.61 -12.11
C ASN A 286 10.71 -15.19 -12.72
N LYS A 287 10.39 -14.18 -11.94
CA LYS A 287 10.42 -12.76 -12.31
C LYS A 287 9.48 -12.37 -13.46
N ASN A 288 8.44 -13.16 -13.73
CA ASN A 288 7.41 -12.77 -14.69
C ASN A 288 6.51 -11.66 -14.10
N ILE A 289 6.74 -10.44 -14.53
CA ILE A 289 6.08 -9.23 -14.02
C ILE A 289 4.58 -9.27 -14.23
N GLY A 290 4.13 -9.62 -15.43
CA GLY A 290 2.70 -9.69 -15.74
C GLY A 290 1.97 -10.73 -14.89
N LYS A 291 2.58 -11.89 -14.69
CA LYS A 291 2.03 -12.92 -13.81
C LYS A 291 2.00 -12.47 -12.35
N ALA A 292 3.03 -11.76 -11.89
CA ALA A 292 3.07 -11.18 -10.54
C ALA A 292 1.98 -10.11 -10.34
N LEU A 293 1.68 -9.29 -11.35
CA LEU A 293 0.55 -8.35 -11.35
C LEU A 293 -0.80 -9.07 -11.19
N MET A 294 -1.00 -10.18 -11.93
CA MET A 294 -2.23 -10.99 -11.82
C MET A 294 -2.39 -11.55 -10.40
N TYR A 295 -1.33 -12.09 -9.80
CA TYR A 295 -1.36 -12.60 -8.43
C TYR A 295 -1.71 -11.49 -7.43
N ALA A 296 -1.09 -10.32 -7.58
CA ALA A 296 -1.34 -9.17 -6.73
C ALA A 296 -2.78 -8.66 -6.84
N SER A 297 -3.33 -8.60 -8.05
CA SER A 297 -4.70 -8.17 -8.29
C SER A 297 -5.72 -9.16 -7.68
N VAL A 298 -5.51 -10.46 -7.84
CA VAL A 298 -6.38 -11.50 -7.25
C VAL A 298 -6.38 -11.42 -5.73
N ASN A 299 -5.20 -11.27 -5.09
CA ASN A 299 -5.14 -11.19 -3.64
C ASN A 299 -5.72 -9.87 -3.11
N SER A 300 -5.48 -8.77 -3.80
CA SER A 300 -6.09 -7.47 -3.46
C SER A 300 -7.62 -7.53 -3.56
N SER A 301 -8.17 -8.18 -4.58
CA SER A 301 -9.63 -8.42 -4.72
C SER A 301 -10.18 -9.25 -3.56
N GLY A 302 -9.43 -10.26 -3.09
CA GLY A 302 -9.81 -11.02 -1.91
C GLY A 302 -9.96 -10.14 -0.67
N VAL A 303 -9.00 -9.25 -0.42
CA VAL A 303 -9.08 -8.29 0.70
C VAL A 303 -10.24 -7.31 0.54
N VAL A 304 -10.46 -6.81 -0.67
CA VAL A 304 -11.55 -5.85 -0.96
C VAL A 304 -12.94 -6.48 -0.76
N SER A 305 -13.08 -7.80 -0.88
CA SER A 305 -14.34 -8.51 -0.69
C SER A 305 -14.73 -8.74 0.77
N GLU A 306 -13.87 -8.36 1.71
CA GLU A 306 -14.10 -8.55 3.14
C GLU A 306 -13.97 -7.23 3.90
N PHE A 307 -14.54 -7.18 5.10
CA PHE A 307 -14.38 -6.03 5.97
C PHE A 307 -13.09 -6.16 6.80
N GLY A 308 -12.15 -5.22 6.63
CA GLY A 308 -10.85 -5.20 7.30
C GLY A 308 -9.67 -5.21 6.33
N ALA A 309 -8.46 -4.98 6.86
CA ALA A 309 -7.26 -4.79 6.04
C ALA A 309 -6.49 -6.09 5.72
N THR A 310 -6.79 -7.17 6.43
CA THR A 310 -6.12 -8.48 6.30
C THR A 310 -7.09 -9.65 6.17
N GLN A 311 -8.37 -9.37 6.28
CA GLN A 311 -9.42 -10.35 5.98
C GLN A 311 -9.42 -10.60 4.47
N GLY A 312 -9.76 -11.80 4.06
CA GLY A 312 -9.77 -12.18 2.64
C GLY A 312 -8.39 -12.31 1.97
N LEU A 313 -7.27 -12.18 2.71
CA LEU A 313 -5.94 -12.51 2.18
C LEU A 313 -5.87 -13.98 1.77
N LEU A 314 -5.33 -14.23 0.58
CA LEU A 314 -5.24 -15.54 -0.05
C LEU A 314 -3.83 -16.11 0.04
N THR A 315 -3.72 -17.46 0.11
CA THR A 315 -2.44 -18.14 -0.11
C THR A 315 -2.10 -18.19 -1.61
N PHE A 316 -0.87 -18.56 -1.96
CA PHE A 316 -0.50 -18.74 -3.37
C PHE A 316 -1.34 -19.83 -4.06
N GLU A 317 -1.68 -20.88 -3.36
CA GLU A 317 -2.50 -21.98 -3.86
C GLU A 317 -3.92 -21.48 -4.20
N GLN A 318 -4.53 -20.70 -3.31
CA GLN A 318 -5.85 -20.10 -3.53
C GLN A 318 -5.85 -19.09 -4.68
N ILE A 319 -4.77 -18.30 -4.81
CA ILE A 319 -4.60 -17.39 -5.95
C ILE A 319 -4.53 -18.16 -7.26
N GLU A 320 -3.73 -19.25 -7.29
CA GLU A 320 -3.58 -20.10 -8.48
C GLU A 320 -4.90 -20.80 -8.85
N GLU A 321 -5.70 -21.23 -7.87
CA GLU A 321 -7.03 -21.81 -8.09
C GLU A 321 -7.98 -20.79 -8.73
N LYS A 322 -8.02 -19.54 -8.19
CA LYS A 322 -8.83 -18.49 -8.77
C LYS A 322 -8.41 -18.16 -10.21
N LEU A 323 -7.12 -18.08 -10.49
CA LEU A 323 -6.59 -17.84 -11.84
C LEU A 323 -6.93 -18.99 -12.81
N LYS A 324 -6.91 -20.25 -12.35
CA LYS A 324 -7.33 -21.41 -13.17
C LYS A 324 -8.83 -21.36 -13.48
N ALA A 325 -9.64 -20.89 -12.52
CA ALA A 325 -11.08 -20.74 -12.69
C ALA A 325 -11.46 -19.57 -13.62
N THR A 326 -10.52 -18.64 -13.87
CA THR A 326 -10.75 -17.44 -14.67
C THR A 326 -9.72 -17.35 -15.84
N PRO A 327 -9.76 -18.27 -16.82
CA PRO A 327 -8.72 -18.40 -17.84
C PRO A 327 -8.65 -17.19 -18.80
N ASN A 328 -9.70 -16.37 -18.87
CA ASN A 328 -9.76 -15.15 -19.68
C ASN A 328 -9.14 -13.93 -18.98
N TYR A 329 -8.85 -14.02 -17.67
CA TYR A 329 -8.17 -12.97 -16.95
C TYR A 329 -6.67 -13.00 -17.29
N LYS A 330 -6.20 -11.94 -17.94
CA LYS A 330 -4.84 -11.87 -18.49
C LYS A 330 -4.27 -10.46 -18.34
N TYR A 331 -2.95 -10.39 -18.21
CA TYR A 331 -2.19 -9.16 -18.39
C TYR A 331 -1.87 -8.92 -19.87
N VAL A 332 -1.49 -7.71 -20.20
CA VAL A 332 -1.03 -7.30 -21.54
C VAL A 332 0.36 -6.70 -21.41
N VAL A 333 1.18 -6.92 -22.42
CA VAL A 333 2.51 -6.30 -22.57
C VAL A 333 2.45 -5.34 -23.75
N ALA A 334 2.99 -4.14 -23.55
CA ALA A 334 3.13 -3.11 -24.57
C ALA A 334 4.56 -2.56 -24.58
N ASP A 335 5.01 -2.11 -25.72
CA ASP A 335 6.32 -1.49 -25.95
C ASP A 335 6.32 0.02 -25.61
#